data_a1c82030f869e8ff04215b1024143d9c
#
_entry.id   a1c82030f869e8ff04215b1024143d9c
#
_cell.length_a   1.000
_cell.length_b   1.000
_cell.length_c   1.000
_cell.angle_alpha   90.00
_cell.angle_beta   90.00
_cell.angle_gamma   90.00
#
_symmetry.space_group_name_H-M   'P 1'
#
loop_
_entity.id
_entity.type
_entity.pdbx_description
1 polymer ?
#
loop_
_entity_poly.entity_id
_entity_poly.type
_entity_poly.pdbx_seq_one_letter_code
_entity_poly.pdbx_strand_id
1 'polypeptide(L)'
;MTTPTIELKPSSNPLSDAEREAILASPGFGRHFTDHMVTIKWTEGRGWHDAELVPYAPLSMDPANMTLHYAQTIFEGLKAYKQPDGTVATFRPEANADRFRASARRMAMPELPSELFIAACDALITQDRAWVPDSGEASLYLRPFMFASEVGLGVRPANEFLFMVIASPAGAYFPGGVKPVSVWLSEEYVRAVKGGTGAAKTGGNYAASLVAQAEAASHGCDQVVWLDAVEHRWIEEMGGMNLYFVYGDRIVTPELTGSLLPGITRDSLLTIARDLGYTAEEGRITTEDWKRDNENGTLTEVFACGTAAVITPVGSVKSERANWTQGTGEPGEVTMKLRKALLDLQTGRSADHHGWMHPLG
;
A
#
# COMPACT_ATOMS: atom_id res chain seq x y z
N MET A 1 -0.38 -19.00 24.12
CA MET A 1 -1.63 -18.26 24.33
C MET A 1 -2.53 -18.67 23.18
N THR A 2 -3.81 -18.96 23.43
CA THR A 2 -4.77 -19.28 22.38
C THR A 2 -5.14 -18.00 21.62
N THR A 3 -5.16 -18.07 20.29
CA THR A 3 -5.63 -16.97 19.43
C THR A 3 -7.09 -16.67 19.75
N PRO A 4 -7.49 -15.41 20.03
CA PRO A 4 -8.88 -15.10 20.33
C PRO A 4 -9.76 -15.32 19.10
N THR A 5 -10.97 -15.85 19.32
CA THR A 5 -12.00 -15.92 18.29
C THR A 5 -12.66 -14.54 18.15
N ILE A 6 -12.94 -14.12 16.91
CA ILE A 6 -13.59 -12.84 16.64
C ILE A 6 -15.10 -12.99 16.94
N GLU A 7 -15.58 -12.23 17.92
CA GLU A 7 -17.00 -12.15 18.27
C GLU A 7 -17.73 -11.26 17.26
N LEU A 8 -18.79 -11.77 16.64
CA LEU A 8 -19.58 -11.02 15.65
C LEU A 8 -20.70 -10.24 16.33
N LYS A 9 -20.66 -8.92 16.22
CA LYS A 9 -21.67 -7.97 16.72
C LYS A 9 -22.13 -7.06 15.57
N PRO A 10 -22.86 -7.61 14.57
CA PRO A 10 -23.19 -6.86 13.37
C PRO A 10 -24.10 -5.67 13.67
N SER A 11 -24.07 -4.68 12.76
CA SER A 11 -24.96 -3.51 12.81
C SER A 11 -26.42 -3.95 12.72
N SER A 12 -27.25 -3.39 13.59
CA SER A 12 -28.71 -3.52 13.50
C SER A 12 -29.34 -2.60 12.45
N ASN A 13 -28.55 -1.67 11.90
CA ASN A 13 -28.99 -0.69 10.90
C ASN A 13 -27.89 -0.44 9.85
N PRO A 14 -27.53 -1.47 9.04
CA PRO A 14 -26.60 -1.28 7.94
C PRO A 14 -27.21 -0.38 6.85
N LEU A 15 -26.40 0.19 5.98
CA LEU A 15 -26.89 0.92 4.82
C LEU A 15 -27.77 0.03 3.94
N SER A 16 -28.86 0.60 3.42
CA SER A 16 -29.74 -0.09 2.49
C SER A 16 -29.00 -0.44 1.20
N ASP A 17 -29.51 -1.45 0.48
CA ASP A 17 -28.95 -1.86 -0.81
C ASP A 17 -28.88 -0.68 -1.79
N ALA A 18 -29.93 0.15 -1.86
CA ALA A 18 -29.98 1.31 -2.75
C ALA A 18 -28.92 2.38 -2.42
N GLU A 19 -28.69 2.66 -1.13
CA GLU A 19 -27.66 3.60 -0.69
C GLU A 19 -26.26 3.06 -0.98
N ARG A 20 -26.03 1.77 -0.73
CA ARG A 20 -24.76 1.11 -1.04
C ARG A 20 -24.48 1.09 -2.54
N GLU A 21 -25.45 0.73 -3.37
CA GLU A 21 -25.32 0.74 -4.84
C GLU A 21 -25.00 2.14 -5.37
N ALA A 22 -25.61 3.18 -4.83
CA ALA A 22 -25.31 4.57 -5.19
C ALA A 22 -23.84 4.93 -4.89
N ILE A 23 -23.28 4.46 -3.78
CA ILE A 23 -21.86 4.63 -3.44
C ILE A 23 -20.98 3.80 -4.39
N LEU A 24 -21.33 2.54 -4.64
CA LEU A 24 -20.54 1.64 -5.49
C LEU A 24 -20.51 2.08 -6.95
N ALA A 25 -21.48 2.86 -7.41
CA ALA A 25 -21.48 3.46 -8.75
C ALA A 25 -20.32 4.47 -8.95
N SER A 26 -19.85 5.13 -7.89
CA SER A 26 -18.72 6.10 -7.95
C SER A 26 -18.02 6.21 -6.58
N PRO A 27 -17.35 5.14 -6.10
CA PRO A 27 -16.89 5.09 -4.72
C PRO A 27 -15.71 6.03 -4.43
N GLY A 28 -14.96 6.44 -5.44
CA GLY A 28 -13.69 7.15 -5.24
C GLY A 28 -12.65 6.26 -4.56
N PHE A 29 -11.81 6.85 -3.71
CA PHE A 29 -10.86 6.12 -2.88
C PHE A 29 -10.84 6.69 -1.45
N GLY A 30 -11.11 5.84 -0.45
CA GLY A 30 -11.03 6.20 0.97
C GLY A 30 -12.02 7.26 1.45
N ARG A 31 -13.16 7.43 0.77
CA ARG A 31 -14.20 8.42 1.13
C ARG A 31 -15.42 7.80 1.80
N HIS A 32 -15.73 6.56 1.45
CA HIS A 32 -16.83 5.79 1.98
C HIS A 32 -16.28 4.56 2.67
N PHE A 33 -16.87 4.19 3.80
CA PHE A 33 -16.47 3.01 4.56
C PHE A 33 -17.63 2.04 4.63
N THR A 34 -17.32 0.76 4.81
CA THR A 34 -18.32 -0.30 4.95
C THR A 34 -19.03 -0.20 6.30
N ASP A 35 -20.09 -1.01 6.50
CA ASP A 35 -20.93 -0.94 7.68
C ASP A 35 -20.26 -1.40 8.97
N HIS A 36 -19.15 -2.13 8.87
CA HIS A 36 -18.48 -2.74 10.01
C HIS A 36 -16.97 -2.45 10.05
N MET A 37 -16.38 -2.75 11.19
CA MET A 37 -14.94 -2.75 11.43
C MET A 37 -14.59 -3.90 12.39
N VAL A 38 -13.32 -4.33 12.36
CA VAL A 38 -12.80 -5.28 13.37
C VAL A 38 -11.92 -4.50 14.35
N THR A 39 -12.03 -4.87 15.63
CA THR A 39 -11.17 -4.34 16.70
C THR A 39 -10.59 -5.48 17.51
N ILE A 40 -9.32 -5.41 17.87
CA ILE A 40 -8.64 -6.39 18.74
C ILE A 40 -7.70 -5.63 19.67
N LYS A 41 -7.85 -5.84 20.97
CA LYS A 41 -6.98 -5.21 21.98
C LYS A 41 -5.77 -6.05 22.28
N TRP A 42 -4.70 -5.38 22.66
CA TRP A 42 -3.54 -6.00 23.29
C TRP A 42 -3.16 -5.24 24.55
N THR A 43 -2.89 -5.98 25.61
CA THR A 43 -2.41 -5.41 26.88
C THR A 43 -1.23 -6.24 27.36
N GLU A 44 -0.19 -5.57 27.85
CA GLU A 44 0.98 -6.25 28.42
C GLU A 44 0.58 -7.21 29.53
N GLY A 45 1.14 -8.41 29.51
CA GLY A 45 0.81 -9.51 30.43
C GLY A 45 -0.47 -10.28 30.10
N ARG A 46 -1.39 -9.72 29.34
CA ARG A 46 -2.62 -10.40 28.86
C ARG A 46 -2.50 -10.92 27.42
N GLY A 47 -1.76 -10.20 26.57
CA GLY A 47 -1.66 -10.49 25.15
C GLY A 47 -2.88 -9.98 24.36
N TRP A 48 -3.19 -10.61 23.23
CA TRP A 48 -4.31 -10.28 22.36
C TRP A 48 -5.64 -10.75 22.97
N HIS A 49 -6.65 -9.87 23.00
CA HIS A 49 -7.96 -10.14 23.61
C HIS A 49 -9.05 -9.23 23.03
N ASP A 50 -10.30 -9.46 23.39
CA ASP A 50 -11.48 -8.69 22.99
C ASP A 50 -11.50 -8.47 21.46
N ALA A 51 -11.38 -9.58 20.70
CA ALA A 51 -11.45 -9.54 19.25
C ALA A 51 -12.93 -9.50 18.83
N GLU A 52 -13.35 -8.40 18.18
CA GLU A 52 -14.74 -8.13 17.87
C GLU A 52 -14.89 -7.58 16.44
N LEU A 53 -15.93 -8.00 15.74
CA LEU A 53 -16.46 -7.32 14.57
C LEU A 53 -17.67 -6.51 15.02
N VAL A 54 -17.61 -5.21 14.83
CA VAL A 54 -18.58 -4.24 15.35
C VAL A 54 -19.02 -3.27 14.26
N PRO A 55 -20.14 -2.53 14.44
CA PRO A 55 -20.50 -1.45 13.51
C PRO A 55 -19.39 -0.42 13.37
N TYR A 56 -19.16 0.09 12.15
CA TYR A 56 -18.23 1.18 11.91
C TYR A 56 -18.68 2.43 12.68
N ALA A 57 -17.78 2.98 13.50
CA ALA A 57 -18.06 4.15 14.32
C ALA A 57 -16.78 4.96 14.61
N PRO A 58 -16.91 6.25 14.95
CA PRO A 58 -15.79 7.05 15.47
C PRO A 58 -15.20 6.45 16.74
N LEU A 59 -13.89 6.63 16.92
CA LEU A 59 -13.19 6.27 18.14
C LEU A 59 -13.21 7.44 19.14
N SER A 60 -13.51 7.16 20.40
CA SER A 60 -13.27 8.10 21.49
C SER A 60 -11.84 7.92 21.99
N MET A 61 -11.04 8.97 22.00
CA MET A 61 -9.64 8.96 22.44
C MET A 61 -9.40 10.01 23.50
N ASP A 62 -8.64 9.62 24.54
CA ASP A 62 -8.15 10.58 25.54
C ASP A 62 -7.12 11.52 24.88
N PRO A 63 -7.13 12.84 25.17
CA PRO A 63 -6.13 13.78 24.64
C PRO A 63 -4.69 13.42 24.97
N ALA A 64 -4.44 12.70 26.06
CA ALA A 64 -3.12 12.20 26.45
C ALA A 64 -2.80 10.81 25.88
N ASN A 65 -3.55 10.33 24.87
CA ASN A 65 -3.24 9.07 24.20
C ASN A 65 -1.85 9.15 23.55
N MET A 66 -0.97 8.17 23.82
CA MET A 66 0.43 8.18 23.39
C MET A 66 0.61 8.28 21.87
N THR A 67 -0.31 7.71 21.07
CA THR A 67 -0.24 7.81 19.62
C THR A 67 -0.37 9.23 19.09
N LEU A 68 -1.16 10.07 19.73
CA LEU A 68 -1.33 11.48 19.35
C LEU A 68 -0.05 12.29 19.51
N HIS A 69 0.85 11.87 20.41
CA HIS A 69 2.09 12.59 20.75
C HIS A 69 3.32 11.96 20.11
N TYR A 70 3.39 10.61 20.02
CA TYR A 70 4.61 9.90 19.63
C TYR A 70 4.44 9.06 18.36
N ALA A 71 3.25 9.07 17.76
CA ALA A 71 2.96 8.41 16.49
C ALA A 71 3.37 6.91 16.44
N GLN A 72 3.26 6.19 17.58
CA GLN A 72 3.52 4.75 17.61
C GLN A 72 2.34 4.02 16.96
N THR A 73 2.38 3.97 15.63
CA THR A 73 1.32 3.41 14.77
C THR A 73 1.92 2.75 13.54
N ILE A 74 1.28 1.67 13.09
CA ILE A 74 1.59 0.96 11.84
C ILE A 74 0.31 0.65 11.09
N PHE A 75 0.41 0.44 9.77
CA PHE A 75 -0.76 0.09 8.97
C PHE A 75 -0.40 -0.78 7.78
N GLU A 76 -1.41 -1.38 7.20
CA GLU A 76 -1.34 -2.15 5.97
C GLU A 76 -2.39 -1.69 4.96
N GLY A 77 -2.28 -2.19 3.76
CA GLY A 77 -3.28 -2.03 2.71
C GLY A 77 -3.29 -3.25 1.81
N LEU A 78 -4.43 -3.89 1.69
CA LEU A 78 -4.68 -4.97 0.76
C LEU A 78 -6.06 -4.80 0.13
N LYS A 79 -6.34 -5.57 -0.91
CA LYS A 79 -7.59 -5.47 -1.66
C LYS A 79 -8.28 -6.82 -1.75
N ALA A 80 -9.60 -6.82 -1.64
CA ALA A 80 -10.45 -7.94 -1.98
C ALA A 80 -11.09 -7.68 -3.36
N TYR A 81 -11.06 -8.70 -4.20
CA TYR A 81 -11.55 -8.64 -5.57
C TYR A 81 -12.65 -9.67 -5.78
N LYS A 82 -13.71 -9.28 -6.47
CA LYS A 82 -14.71 -10.22 -6.95
C LYS A 82 -14.14 -11.03 -8.09
N GLN A 83 -14.30 -12.35 -8.01
CA GLN A 83 -13.82 -13.29 -8.99
C GLN A 83 -14.90 -13.61 -10.05
N PRO A 84 -14.55 -14.13 -11.24
CA PRO A 84 -15.52 -14.44 -12.29
C PRO A 84 -16.63 -15.44 -11.89
N ASP A 85 -16.33 -16.31 -10.92
CA ASP A 85 -17.30 -17.28 -10.36
C ASP A 85 -18.19 -16.70 -9.26
N GLY A 86 -18.03 -15.40 -8.94
CA GLY A 86 -18.78 -14.71 -7.90
C GLY A 86 -18.18 -14.84 -6.49
N THR A 87 -17.12 -15.61 -6.32
CA THR A 87 -16.36 -15.64 -5.06
C THR A 87 -15.59 -14.33 -4.84
N VAL A 88 -15.05 -14.15 -3.66
CA VAL A 88 -14.17 -13.02 -3.34
C VAL A 88 -12.81 -13.57 -2.94
N ALA A 89 -11.73 -12.93 -3.37
CA ALA A 89 -10.40 -13.32 -2.97
C ALA A 89 -9.52 -12.10 -2.64
N THR A 90 -8.59 -12.27 -1.71
CA THR A 90 -7.52 -11.29 -1.43
C THR A 90 -6.21 -11.74 -2.06
N PHE A 91 -5.32 -10.77 -2.33
CA PHE A 91 -4.03 -11.04 -2.96
C PHE A 91 -2.91 -10.99 -1.94
N ARG A 92 -2.24 -12.12 -1.69
CA ARG A 92 -1.08 -12.30 -0.80
C ARG A 92 -1.29 -11.74 0.62
N PRO A 93 -2.39 -12.04 1.31
CA PRO A 93 -2.64 -11.52 2.66
C PRO A 93 -1.59 -11.98 3.68
N GLU A 94 -0.96 -13.15 3.49
CA GLU A 94 0.14 -13.65 4.31
C GLU A 94 1.35 -12.71 4.25
N ALA A 95 1.70 -12.22 3.07
CA ALA A 95 2.80 -11.26 2.91
C ALA A 95 2.49 -9.91 3.59
N ASN A 96 1.21 -9.48 3.58
CA ASN A 96 0.77 -8.31 4.36
C ASN A 96 0.90 -8.55 5.86
N ALA A 97 0.47 -9.72 6.37
CA ALA A 97 0.59 -10.08 7.77
C ALA A 97 2.06 -10.11 8.24
N ASP A 98 2.96 -10.69 7.43
CA ASP A 98 4.40 -10.74 7.74
C ASP A 98 5.03 -9.35 7.74
N ARG A 99 4.67 -8.48 6.80
CA ARG A 99 5.16 -7.10 6.76
C ARG A 99 4.58 -6.26 7.92
N PHE A 100 3.33 -6.52 8.31
CA PHE A 100 2.73 -5.90 9.50
C PHE A 100 3.51 -6.27 10.77
N ARG A 101 3.87 -7.55 10.94
CA ARG A 101 4.72 -8.02 12.04
C ARG A 101 6.12 -7.39 12.00
N ALA A 102 6.74 -7.31 10.82
CA ALA A 102 8.03 -6.64 10.66
C ALA A 102 7.96 -5.15 11.04
N SER A 103 6.89 -4.46 10.66
CA SER A 103 6.64 -3.08 11.06
C SER A 103 6.43 -2.95 12.57
N ALA A 104 5.68 -3.87 13.19
CA ALA A 104 5.47 -3.92 14.64
C ALA A 104 6.80 -4.06 15.39
N ARG A 105 7.64 -5.03 15.00
CA ARG A 105 8.99 -5.19 15.60
C ARG A 105 9.81 -3.92 15.51
N ARG A 106 9.83 -3.28 14.34
CA ARG A 106 10.61 -2.04 14.14
C ARG A 106 10.11 -0.89 15.01
N MET A 107 8.81 -0.83 15.30
CA MET A 107 8.17 0.22 16.08
C MET A 107 8.02 -0.12 17.56
N ALA A 108 8.65 -1.21 18.04
CA ALA A 108 8.53 -1.71 19.41
C ALA A 108 7.06 -1.91 19.82
N MET A 109 6.27 -2.52 18.93
CA MET A 109 4.86 -2.85 19.12
C MET A 109 4.69 -4.38 19.17
N PRO A 110 3.61 -4.90 19.78
CA PRO A 110 3.35 -6.34 19.80
C PRO A 110 3.11 -6.88 18.40
N GLU A 111 3.67 -8.06 18.11
CA GLU A 111 3.40 -8.74 16.85
C GLU A 111 2.02 -9.39 16.89
N LEU A 112 1.15 -9.01 15.95
CA LEU A 112 -0.12 -9.69 15.75
C LEU A 112 0.15 -11.02 15.03
N PRO A 113 -0.33 -12.18 15.52
CA PRO A 113 -0.22 -13.45 14.79
C PRO A 113 -0.80 -13.34 13.38
N SER A 114 -0.09 -13.93 12.38
CA SER A 114 -0.51 -13.83 10.97
C SER A 114 -1.91 -14.40 10.75
N GLU A 115 -2.25 -15.49 11.44
CA GLU A 115 -3.57 -16.12 11.37
C GLU A 115 -4.67 -15.18 11.89
N LEU A 116 -4.38 -14.41 12.94
CA LEU A 116 -5.34 -13.45 13.50
C LEU A 116 -5.51 -12.22 12.59
N PHE A 117 -4.41 -11.76 11.96
CA PHE A 117 -4.47 -10.70 10.96
C PHE A 117 -5.37 -11.09 9.78
N ILE A 118 -5.16 -12.29 9.23
CA ILE A 118 -5.94 -12.82 8.09
C ILE A 118 -7.39 -13.03 8.51
N ALA A 119 -7.63 -13.70 9.64
CA ALA A 119 -8.98 -13.92 10.15
C ALA A 119 -9.77 -12.62 10.36
N ALA A 120 -9.11 -11.55 10.81
CA ALA A 120 -9.73 -10.23 10.97
C ALA A 120 -10.15 -9.61 9.62
N CYS A 121 -9.29 -9.73 8.61
CA CYS A 121 -9.61 -9.27 7.25
C CYS A 121 -10.76 -10.10 6.65
N ASP A 122 -10.69 -11.42 6.77
CA ASP A 122 -11.69 -12.35 6.23
C ASP A 122 -13.06 -12.15 6.89
N ALA A 123 -13.10 -11.96 8.21
CA ALA A 123 -14.34 -11.70 8.94
C ALA A 123 -15.03 -10.41 8.43
N LEU A 124 -14.25 -9.32 8.24
CA LEU A 124 -14.80 -8.07 7.72
C LEU A 124 -15.29 -8.20 6.28
N ILE A 125 -14.50 -8.82 5.39
CA ILE A 125 -14.91 -9.03 4.00
C ILE A 125 -16.16 -9.91 3.92
N THR A 126 -16.23 -10.97 4.72
CA THR A 126 -17.37 -11.88 4.73
C THR A 126 -18.64 -11.18 5.19
N GLN A 127 -18.55 -10.39 6.26
CA GLN A 127 -19.67 -9.63 6.80
C GLN A 127 -20.16 -8.55 5.83
N ASP A 128 -19.23 -7.82 5.22
CA ASP A 128 -19.48 -6.71 4.31
C ASP A 128 -19.34 -7.09 2.82
N ARG A 129 -19.57 -8.37 2.48
CA ARG A 129 -19.35 -8.90 1.12
C ARG A 129 -20.10 -8.11 0.04
N ALA A 130 -21.27 -7.57 0.36
CA ALA A 130 -22.06 -6.76 -0.56
C ALA A 130 -21.39 -5.42 -0.95
N TRP A 131 -20.37 -5.00 -0.20
CA TRP A 131 -19.57 -3.82 -0.50
C TRP A 131 -18.41 -4.08 -1.49
N VAL A 132 -18.14 -5.34 -1.86
CA VAL A 132 -17.10 -5.66 -2.84
C VAL A 132 -17.62 -5.29 -4.24
N PRO A 133 -17.00 -4.29 -4.92
CA PRO A 133 -17.47 -3.86 -6.23
C PRO A 133 -17.35 -4.96 -7.28
N ASP A 134 -18.27 -4.98 -8.24
CA ASP A 134 -18.33 -5.93 -9.35
C ASP A 134 -18.06 -5.24 -10.69
N SER A 135 -16.99 -4.47 -10.81
CA SER A 135 -16.71 -3.77 -12.04
C SER A 135 -15.22 -3.56 -12.29
N GLY A 136 -14.72 -4.12 -13.38
CA GLY A 136 -13.40 -3.81 -13.94
C GLY A 136 -12.24 -3.96 -12.95
N GLU A 137 -11.61 -2.85 -12.57
CA GLU A 137 -10.49 -2.75 -11.63
C GLU A 137 -10.92 -2.34 -10.22
N ALA A 138 -12.22 -2.17 -9.99
CA ALA A 138 -12.73 -1.81 -8.69
C ALA A 138 -12.50 -2.95 -7.68
N SER A 139 -12.41 -2.61 -6.41
CA SER A 139 -12.05 -3.54 -5.34
C SER A 139 -12.53 -3.03 -4.00
N LEU A 140 -12.63 -3.88 -3.02
CA LEU A 140 -12.74 -3.47 -1.63
C LEU A 140 -11.34 -3.29 -1.05
N TYR A 141 -10.97 -2.07 -0.68
CA TYR A 141 -9.69 -1.77 -0.05
C TYR A 141 -9.80 -1.94 1.47
N LEU A 142 -8.96 -2.79 2.04
CA LEU A 142 -8.87 -2.99 3.48
C LEU A 142 -7.70 -2.18 4.04
N ARG A 143 -7.92 -1.57 5.20
CA ARG A 143 -6.94 -0.85 5.98
C ARG A 143 -6.79 -1.47 7.37
N PRO A 144 -5.99 -2.54 7.52
CA PRO A 144 -5.51 -2.99 8.82
C PRO A 144 -4.54 -1.94 9.38
N PHE A 145 -4.68 -1.61 10.67
CA PHE A 145 -3.76 -0.70 11.36
C PHE A 145 -3.74 -0.99 12.84
N MET A 146 -2.67 -0.58 13.50
CA MET A 146 -2.51 -0.70 14.95
C MET A 146 -1.84 0.56 15.49
N PHE A 147 -2.28 0.99 16.66
CA PHE A 147 -1.71 2.14 17.33
C PHE A 147 -1.69 1.95 18.85
N ALA A 148 -0.78 2.67 19.52
CA ALA A 148 -0.75 2.72 20.98
C ALA A 148 -2.04 3.35 21.51
N SER A 149 -2.76 2.61 22.36
CA SER A 149 -4.02 3.09 22.97
C SER A 149 -3.84 3.55 24.41
N GLU A 150 -2.65 3.38 24.97
CA GLU A 150 -2.30 3.79 26.34
C GLU A 150 -2.39 5.30 26.52
N VAL A 151 -2.87 5.73 27.70
CA VAL A 151 -2.95 7.13 28.12
C VAL A 151 -1.70 7.48 28.93
N GLY A 152 -0.93 8.47 28.48
CA GLY A 152 0.28 8.93 29.16
C GLY A 152 1.18 9.76 28.26
N LEU A 153 2.10 10.51 28.86
CA LEU A 153 3.05 11.39 28.17
C LEU A 153 4.51 10.93 28.32
N GLY A 154 4.74 9.72 28.81
CA GLY A 154 6.08 9.14 28.91
C GLY A 154 6.58 8.61 27.57
N VAL A 155 7.82 8.98 27.17
CA VAL A 155 8.44 8.51 25.92
C VAL A 155 9.03 7.11 26.15
N ARG A 156 8.24 6.09 25.88
CA ARG A 156 8.60 4.67 25.92
C ARG A 156 7.64 3.86 25.04
N PRO A 157 7.94 2.60 24.72
CA PRO A 157 6.94 1.72 24.12
C PRO A 157 5.68 1.64 25.00
N ALA A 158 4.50 1.69 24.40
CA ALA A 158 3.25 1.58 25.12
C ALA A 158 3.02 0.12 25.59
N ASN A 159 2.17 -0.03 26.61
CA ASN A 159 1.74 -1.32 27.16
C ASN A 159 0.32 -1.69 26.75
N GLU A 160 -0.35 -0.84 25.97
CA GLU A 160 -1.69 -1.07 25.46
C GLU A 160 -1.76 -0.66 23.98
N PHE A 161 -2.35 -1.53 23.15
CA PHE A 161 -2.53 -1.29 21.72
C PHE A 161 -3.91 -1.70 21.27
N LEU A 162 -4.39 -1.01 20.23
CA LEU A 162 -5.61 -1.35 19.51
C LEU A 162 -5.26 -1.67 18.06
N PHE A 163 -5.51 -2.90 17.63
CA PHE A 163 -5.52 -3.29 16.22
C PHE A 163 -6.92 -3.17 15.66
N MET A 164 -7.00 -2.69 14.42
CA MET A 164 -8.28 -2.50 13.73
C MET A 164 -8.17 -2.85 12.26
N VAL A 165 -9.30 -3.25 11.67
CA VAL A 165 -9.47 -3.34 10.23
C VAL A 165 -10.71 -2.54 9.83
N ILE A 166 -10.56 -1.61 8.91
CA ILE A 166 -11.66 -0.92 8.24
C ILE A 166 -11.59 -1.19 6.74
N ALA A 167 -12.71 -1.05 6.04
CA ALA A 167 -12.78 -1.29 4.61
C ALA A 167 -13.48 -0.14 3.88
N SER A 168 -13.08 0.09 2.63
CA SER A 168 -13.58 1.14 1.77
C SER A 168 -13.70 0.63 0.33
N PRO A 169 -14.86 0.73 -0.34
CA PRO A 169 -14.95 0.43 -1.74
C PRO A 169 -14.07 1.43 -2.52
N ALA A 170 -13.32 0.93 -3.49
CA ALA A 170 -12.43 1.71 -4.32
C ALA A 170 -12.74 1.48 -5.80
N GLY A 171 -12.94 2.54 -6.54
CA GLY A 171 -13.05 2.51 -7.99
C GLY A 171 -11.70 2.26 -8.66
N ALA A 172 -11.70 2.25 -9.99
CA ALA A 172 -10.45 2.25 -10.75
C ALA A 172 -9.60 3.48 -10.36
N TYR A 173 -8.30 3.27 -10.13
CA TYR A 173 -7.39 4.35 -9.75
C TYR A 173 -7.30 5.43 -10.85
N PHE A 174 -7.43 5.01 -12.10
CA PHE A 174 -7.50 5.89 -13.28
C PHE A 174 -8.84 5.73 -13.98
N PRO A 175 -9.91 6.45 -13.57
CA PRO A 175 -11.24 6.29 -14.19
C PRO A 175 -11.29 6.65 -15.69
N GLY A 176 -10.37 7.51 -16.16
CA GLY A 176 -10.24 7.93 -17.56
C GLY A 176 -9.16 7.18 -18.35
N GLY A 177 -8.70 6.01 -17.87
CA GLY A 177 -7.54 5.28 -18.43
C GLY A 177 -6.23 5.67 -17.74
N VAL A 178 -5.23 4.80 -17.88
CA VAL A 178 -3.92 4.99 -17.25
C VAL A 178 -3.24 6.23 -17.84
N LYS A 179 -2.90 7.18 -16.97
CA LYS A 179 -2.20 8.42 -17.36
C LYS A 179 -0.84 8.44 -16.68
N PRO A 180 0.21 8.78 -17.43
CA PRO A 180 1.54 9.01 -16.86
C PRO A 180 1.53 10.20 -15.91
N VAL A 181 2.30 10.10 -14.85
CA VAL A 181 2.47 11.17 -13.87
C VAL A 181 3.75 11.96 -14.11
N SER A 182 3.72 13.23 -13.71
CA SER A 182 4.89 14.08 -13.61
C SER A 182 5.51 13.93 -12.23
N VAL A 183 6.85 13.84 -12.16
CA VAL A 183 7.53 13.63 -10.87
C VAL A 183 8.58 14.71 -10.61
N TRP A 184 8.71 15.08 -9.33
CA TRP A 184 9.73 15.97 -8.80
C TRP A 184 10.82 15.17 -8.10
N LEU A 185 12.09 15.34 -8.50
CA LEU A 185 13.22 14.77 -7.78
C LEU A 185 13.50 15.63 -6.54
N SER A 186 13.26 15.08 -5.35
CA SER A 186 13.52 15.77 -4.09
C SER A 186 15.02 15.69 -3.78
N GLU A 187 15.74 16.80 -3.98
CA GLU A 187 17.18 16.89 -3.71
C GLU A 187 17.46 17.37 -2.27
N GLU A 188 16.47 18.00 -1.59
CA GLU A 188 16.60 18.51 -0.22
C GLU A 188 16.03 17.55 0.81
N TYR A 189 14.77 17.14 0.62
CA TYR A 189 14.07 16.28 1.57
C TYR A 189 14.28 14.81 1.27
N VAL A 190 14.43 14.00 2.33
CA VAL A 190 14.55 12.54 2.23
C VAL A 190 13.37 11.86 2.91
N ARG A 191 12.93 10.73 2.36
CA ARG A 191 11.83 9.95 2.94
C ARG A 191 12.25 9.20 4.21
N ALA A 192 13.44 8.62 4.17
CA ALA A 192 13.98 7.75 5.21
C ALA A 192 15.50 7.61 5.08
N VAL A 193 16.11 7.06 6.11
CA VAL A 193 17.55 6.76 6.14
C VAL A 193 17.77 5.33 6.62
N LYS A 194 18.87 4.71 6.22
CA LYS A 194 19.27 3.38 6.70
C LYS A 194 19.35 3.38 8.24
N GLY A 195 18.70 2.39 8.88
CA GLY A 195 18.56 2.33 10.34
C GLY A 195 17.39 3.14 10.90
N GLY A 196 16.74 3.98 10.08
CA GLY A 196 15.49 4.66 10.39
C GLY A 196 14.27 3.75 10.26
N THR A 197 13.12 4.32 9.98
CA THR A 197 11.82 3.61 9.92
C THR A 197 11.35 3.29 8.50
N GLY A 198 12.20 3.51 7.47
CA GLY A 198 11.81 3.41 6.07
C GLY A 198 11.24 2.05 5.64
N ALA A 199 11.78 0.97 6.19
CA ALA A 199 11.30 -0.40 5.93
C ALA A 199 10.03 -0.77 6.71
N ALA A 200 9.57 0.06 7.66
CA ALA A 200 8.32 -0.13 8.38
C ALA A 200 7.20 0.71 7.75
N LYS A 201 5.99 0.15 7.72
CA LYS A 201 4.81 0.88 7.24
C LYS A 201 4.16 1.64 8.40
N THR A 202 4.76 2.77 8.76
CA THR A 202 4.39 3.62 9.91
C THR A 202 3.97 5.02 9.48
N GLY A 203 3.01 5.62 10.20
CA GLY A 203 2.47 6.94 9.88
C GLY A 203 3.51 8.05 9.84
N GLY A 204 4.56 7.97 10.65
CA GLY A 204 5.64 8.96 10.69
C GLY A 204 6.37 9.14 9.36
N ASN A 205 6.58 8.06 8.59
CA ASN A 205 7.20 8.15 7.25
C ASN A 205 6.32 8.95 6.27
N TYR A 206 5.01 8.88 6.43
CA TYR A 206 4.06 9.61 5.58
C TYR A 206 3.98 11.08 6.00
N ALA A 207 3.94 11.37 7.29
CA ALA A 207 3.98 12.75 7.79
C ALA A 207 5.26 13.47 7.31
N ALA A 208 6.41 12.82 7.37
CA ALA A 208 7.68 13.37 6.88
C ALA A 208 7.68 13.69 5.38
N SER A 209 6.81 13.02 4.59
CA SER A 209 6.75 13.23 3.14
C SER A 209 5.92 14.45 2.71
N LEU A 210 5.13 15.05 3.58
CA LEU A 210 4.11 16.03 3.20
C LEU A 210 4.69 17.34 2.65
N VAL A 211 5.80 17.82 3.21
CA VAL A 211 6.45 19.05 2.74
C VAL A 211 6.98 18.89 1.32
N ALA A 212 7.66 17.78 1.02
CA ALA A 212 8.17 17.52 -0.32
C ALA A 212 7.06 17.27 -1.35
N GLN A 213 5.91 16.69 -0.92
CA GLN A 213 4.73 16.59 -1.78
C GLN A 213 4.13 17.95 -2.10
N ALA A 214 4.08 18.88 -1.13
CA ALA A 214 3.63 20.25 -1.36
C ALA A 214 4.58 21.01 -2.29
N GLU A 215 5.90 20.79 -2.15
CA GLU A 215 6.91 21.31 -3.07
C GLU A 215 6.71 20.78 -4.48
N ALA A 216 6.60 19.47 -4.67
CA ALA A 216 6.32 18.85 -5.97
C ALA A 216 5.06 19.45 -6.63
N ALA A 217 3.98 19.63 -5.86
CA ALA A 217 2.75 20.25 -6.35
C ALA A 217 2.97 21.70 -6.78
N SER A 218 3.82 22.47 -6.08
CA SER A 218 4.16 23.86 -6.45
C SER A 218 4.92 23.95 -7.78
N HIS A 219 5.66 22.91 -8.15
CA HIS A 219 6.34 22.75 -9.43
C HIS A 219 5.45 22.09 -10.51
N GLY A 220 4.16 21.90 -10.22
CA GLY A 220 3.21 21.26 -11.13
C GLY A 220 3.52 19.78 -11.38
N CYS A 221 4.06 19.10 -10.36
CA CYS A 221 4.29 17.65 -10.37
C CYS A 221 3.26 16.92 -9.54
N ASP A 222 2.89 15.71 -9.99
CA ASP A 222 1.89 14.86 -9.33
C ASP A 222 2.48 14.09 -8.14
N GLN A 223 3.78 13.77 -8.19
CA GLN A 223 4.46 12.92 -7.21
C GLN A 223 5.90 13.39 -6.98
N VAL A 224 6.47 12.94 -5.86
CA VAL A 224 7.86 13.16 -5.51
C VAL A 224 8.66 11.87 -5.69
N VAL A 225 9.87 11.95 -6.23
CA VAL A 225 10.86 10.85 -6.23
C VAL A 225 11.88 11.12 -5.14
N TRP A 226 12.09 10.11 -4.31
CA TRP A 226 13.01 10.13 -3.19
C TRP A 226 14.38 9.64 -3.59
N LEU A 227 15.40 10.35 -3.11
CA LEU A 227 16.80 9.99 -3.23
C LEU A 227 17.34 9.50 -1.87
N ASP A 228 18.44 8.76 -1.91
CA ASP A 228 19.12 8.32 -0.71
C ASP A 228 19.57 9.49 0.17
N ALA A 229 19.56 9.29 1.48
CA ALA A 229 19.83 10.35 2.45
C ALA A 229 21.32 10.72 2.63
N VAL A 230 22.24 10.03 1.95
CA VAL A 230 23.69 10.23 2.13
C VAL A 230 24.32 10.96 0.96
N GLU A 231 24.08 10.46 -0.25
CA GLU A 231 24.68 11.01 -1.48
C GLU A 231 23.69 11.87 -2.27
N HIS A 232 22.37 11.78 -1.97
CA HIS A 232 21.27 12.47 -2.66
C HIS A 232 21.30 12.24 -4.18
N ARG A 233 21.58 11.03 -4.61
CA ARG A 233 21.70 10.66 -6.02
C ARG A 233 21.10 9.31 -6.38
N TRP A 234 21.05 8.36 -5.42
CA TRP A 234 20.49 7.04 -5.65
C TRP A 234 18.97 7.08 -5.51
N ILE A 235 18.28 6.64 -6.54
CA ILE A 235 16.83 6.64 -6.57
C ILE A 235 16.30 5.56 -5.63
N GLU A 236 15.32 5.89 -4.80
CA GLU A 236 14.71 4.97 -3.85
C GLU A 236 13.24 4.67 -4.18
N GLU A 237 12.33 5.62 -4.00
CA GLU A 237 10.89 5.42 -4.16
C GLU A 237 10.22 6.66 -4.79
N MET A 238 8.97 6.50 -5.25
CA MET A 238 8.11 7.58 -5.74
C MET A 238 6.89 7.74 -4.84
N GLY A 239 6.80 8.83 -4.07
CA GLY A 239 5.75 9.01 -3.07
C GLY A 239 5.76 7.86 -2.06
N GLY A 240 4.72 7.03 -2.05
CA GLY A 240 4.63 5.80 -1.25
C GLY A 240 4.66 4.54 -2.10
N MET A 241 5.29 4.56 -3.25
CA MET A 241 5.34 3.48 -4.25
C MET A 241 6.78 3.13 -4.63
N ASN A 242 7.03 1.85 -4.96
CA ASN A 242 8.33 1.42 -5.47
C ASN A 242 8.45 1.71 -6.97
N LEU A 243 9.66 2.04 -7.45
CA LEU A 243 9.96 2.34 -8.84
C LEU A 243 10.51 1.14 -9.60
N TYR A 244 10.30 1.14 -10.91
CA TYR A 244 10.84 0.21 -11.89
C TYR A 244 11.34 0.96 -13.12
N PHE A 245 12.43 0.48 -13.70
CA PHE A 245 13.12 1.04 -14.87
C PHE A 245 13.27 -0.05 -15.94
N VAL A 246 12.80 0.20 -17.15
CA VAL A 246 12.75 -0.77 -18.26
C VAL A 246 13.82 -0.44 -19.30
N TYR A 247 14.73 -1.38 -19.50
CA TYR A 247 15.83 -1.34 -20.47
C TYR A 247 15.64 -2.48 -21.49
N GLY A 248 14.64 -2.36 -22.37
CA GLY A 248 14.28 -3.45 -23.27
C GLY A 248 13.80 -4.70 -22.51
N ASP A 249 14.57 -5.80 -22.60
CA ASP A 249 14.26 -7.05 -21.90
C ASP A 249 14.72 -7.08 -20.43
N ARG A 250 15.44 -6.07 -19.98
CA ARG A 250 15.92 -5.94 -18.61
C ARG A 250 15.08 -4.94 -17.84
N ILE A 251 14.62 -5.34 -16.65
CA ILE A 251 13.79 -4.52 -15.77
C ILE A 251 14.49 -4.43 -14.41
N VAL A 252 14.73 -3.22 -13.93
CA VAL A 252 15.44 -2.96 -12.69
C VAL A 252 14.56 -2.22 -11.70
N THR A 253 14.57 -2.64 -10.44
CA THR A 253 13.95 -1.90 -9.32
C THR A 253 15.01 -1.59 -8.28
N PRO A 254 14.95 -0.44 -7.60
CA PRO A 254 15.90 -0.12 -6.54
C PRO A 254 15.99 -1.21 -5.48
N GLU A 255 17.23 -1.55 -5.08
CA GLU A 255 17.51 -2.55 -4.05
C GLU A 255 16.99 -2.11 -2.67
N LEU A 256 16.62 -3.06 -1.83
CA LEU A 256 16.13 -2.79 -0.48
C LEU A 256 17.31 -2.51 0.47
N THR A 257 17.62 -1.24 0.69
CA THR A 257 18.72 -0.76 1.53
C THR A 257 18.38 -0.64 3.01
N GLY A 258 17.09 -0.81 3.37
CA GLY A 258 16.56 -0.57 4.71
C GLY A 258 15.91 0.82 4.87
N SER A 259 16.02 1.71 3.87
CA SER A 259 15.26 2.96 3.77
C SER A 259 13.99 2.81 2.92
N LEU A 260 13.92 1.80 2.04
CA LEU A 260 12.77 1.51 1.20
C LEU A 260 11.79 0.55 1.89
N LEU A 261 10.50 0.71 1.58
CA LEU A 261 9.50 -0.26 1.98
C LEU A 261 9.57 -1.50 1.07
N PRO A 262 9.65 -2.73 1.63
CA PRO A 262 9.55 -3.96 0.84
C PRO A 262 8.12 -4.14 0.33
N GLY A 263 7.84 -3.59 -0.85
CA GLY A 263 6.52 -3.59 -1.47
C GLY A 263 6.08 -4.98 -1.89
N ILE A 264 4.87 -5.41 -1.53
CA ILE A 264 4.32 -6.70 -1.96
C ILE A 264 4.04 -6.69 -3.47
N THR A 265 3.50 -5.58 -3.98
CA THR A 265 3.34 -5.40 -5.43
C THR A 265 4.70 -5.41 -6.14
N ARG A 266 5.72 -4.77 -5.56
CA ARG A 266 7.10 -4.81 -6.07
C ARG A 266 7.61 -6.24 -6.18
N ASP A 267 7.56 -7.00 -5.11
CA ASP A 267 8.02 -8.40 -5.08
C ASP A 267 7.25 -9.26 -6.11
N SER A 268 5.94 -9.08 -6.18
CA SER A 268 5.11 -9.79 -7.16
C SER A 268 5.46 -9.45 -8.60
N LEU A 269 5.76 -8.19 -8.91
CA LEU A 269 6.13 -7.75 -10.26
C LEU A 269 7.50 -8.27 -10.70
N LEU A 270 8.47 -8.46 -9.78
CA LEU A 270 9.74 -9.13 -10.09
C LEU A 270 9.49 -10.57 -10.60
N THR A 271 8.58 -11.28 -9.94
CA THR A 271 8.20 -12.65 -10.33
C THR A 271 7.41 -12.66 -11.64
N ILE A 272 6.36 -11.84 -11.75
CA ILE A 272 5.54 -11.74 -12.97
C ILE A 272 6.38 -11.35 -14.20
N ALA A 273 7.33 -10.43 -14.05
CA ALA A 273 8.21 -10.04 -15.14
C ALA A 273 9.06 -11.20 -15.62
N ARG A 274 9.60 -12.02 -14.71
CA ARG A 274 10.36 -13.24 -15.07
C ARG A 274 9.50 -14.27 -15.76
N ASP A 275 8.27 -14.49 -15.30
CA ASP A 275 7.30 -15.40 -15.93
C ASP A 275 6.96 -14.95 -17.37
N LEU A 276 6.99 -13.66 -17.64
CA LEU A 276 6.78 -13.07 -18.95
C LEU A 276 8.05 -13.05 -19.84
N GLY A 277 9.16 -13.59 -19.35
CA GLY A 277 10.43 -13.73 -20.07
C GLY A 277 11.39 -12.56 -19.94
N TYR A 278 11.13 -11.58 -19.07
CA TYR A 278 12.05 -10.49 -18.80
C TYR A 278 13.15 -10.85 -17.78
N THR A 279 14.30 -10.24 -17.89
CA THR A 279 15.32 -10.27 -16.84
C THR A 279 14.99 -9.20 -15.80
N ALA A 280 14.35 -9.60 -14.70
CA ALA A 280 13.95 -8.68 -13.63
C ALA A 280 14.85 -8.83 -12.41
N GLU A 281 15.45 -7.72 -11.97
CA GLU A 281 16.46 -7.70 -10.91
C GLU A 281 16.36 -6.47 -10.01
N GLU A 282 17.03 -6.56 -8.87
CA GLU A 282 17.26 -5.42 -7.99
C GLU A 282 18.60 -4.77 -8.35
N GLY A 283 18.66 -3.45 -8.30
CA GLY A 283 19.88 -2.72 -8.63
C GLY A 283 19.85 -1.28 -8.12
N ARG A 284 20.90 -0.54 -8.38
CA ARG A 284 21.01 0.87 -8.02
C ARG A 284 21.04 1.72 -9.28
N ILE A 285 20.27 2.80 -9.28
CA ILE A 285 20.16 3.74 -10.39
C ILE A 285 20.35 5.14 -9.82
N THR A 286 21.23 5.93 -10.44
CA THR A 286 21.40 7.33 -10.08
C THR A 286 20.46 8.22 -10.88
N THR A 287 20.28 9.46 -10.43
CA THR A 287 19.56 10.49 -11.19
C THR A 287 20.22 10.79 -12.53
N GLU A 288 21.57 10.76 -12.55
CA GLU A 288 22.36 10.96 -13.76
C GLU A 288 22.20 9.79 -14.74
N ASP A 289 22.20 8.53 -14.23
CA ASP A 289 21.94 7.36 -15.07
C ASP A 289 20.53 7.43 -15.67
N TRP A 290 19.53 7.76 -14.87
CA TRP A 290 18.16 7.91 -15.36
C TRP A 290 18.07 8.89 -16.52
N LYS A 291 18.63 10.10 -16.35
CA LYS A 291 18.60 11.12 -17.39
C LYS A 291 19.37 10.68 -18.64
N ARG A 292 20.62 10.23 -18.47
CA ARG A 292 21.51 9.79 -19.57
C ARG A 292 20.88 8.66 -20.38
N ASP A 293 20.35 7.64 -19.70
CA ASP A 293 19.83 6.44 -20.34
C ASP A 293 18.48 6.70 -21.02
N ASN A 294 17.70 7.65 -20.51
CA ASN A 294 16.52 8.15 -21.20
C ASN A 294 16.89 8.95 -22.45
N GLU A 295 17.88 9.84 -22.37
CA GLU A 295 18.33 10.66 -23.51
C GLU A 295 18.92 9.83 -24.65
N ASN A 296 19.63 8.75 -24.33
CA ASN A 296 20.23 7.86 -25.35
C ASN A 296 19.27 6.74 -25.82
N GLY A 297 18.07 6.66 -25.24
CA GLY A 297 17.01 5.71 -25.61
C GLY A 297 17.20 4.30 -25.09
N THR A 298 18.17 4.03 -24.21
CA THR A 298 18.36 2.70 -23.59
C THR A 298 17.35 2.43 -22.48
N LEU A 299 16.97 3.45 -21.70
CA LEU A 299 15.88 3.43 -20.74
C LEU A 299 14.59 3.88 -21.44
N THR A 300 13.67 2.95 -21.69
CA THR A 300 12.47 3.22 -22.49
C THR A 300 11.24 3.59 -21.64
N GLU A 301 11.11 2.97 -20.46
CA GLU A 301 9.93 3.17 -19.61
C GLU A 301 10.33 3.25 -18.13
N VAL A 302 9.63 4.07 -17.36
CA VAL A 302 9.69 4.09 -15.90
C VAL A 302 8.29 4.06 -15.34
N PHE A 303 8.08 3.25 -14.32
CA PHE A 303 6.80 3.18 -13.63
C PHE A 303 6.97 2.96 -12.12
N ALA A 304 5.97 3.36 -11.36
CA ALA A 304 5.85 3.03 -9.95
C ALA A 304 4.75 1.99 -9.72
N CYS A 305 4.85 1.25 -8.62
CA CYS A 305 3.86 0.25 -8.25
C CYS A 305 3.52 0.28 -6.76
N GLY A 306 2.26 -0.07 -6.46
CA GLY A 306 1.75 -0.19 -5.09
C GLY A 306 0.33 -0.73 -5.07
N THR A 307 -0.16 -1.11 -3.91
CA THR A 307 -1.48 -1.74 -3.76
C THR A 307 -2.62 -0.86 -4.30
N ALA A 308 -2.61 0.44 -4.00
CA ALA A 308 -3.70 1.34 -4.39
C ALA A 308 -3.71 1.59 -5.91
N ALA A 309 -2.57 2.01 -6.46
CA ALA A 309 -2.44 2.44 -7.85
C ALA A 309 -2.13 1.30 -8.84
N VAL A 310 -1.81 0.10 -8.34
CA VAL A 310 -1.35 -1.06 -9.12
C VAL A 310 -0.02 -0.73 -9.80
N ILE A 311 -0.04 -0.11 -10.98
CA ILE A 311 1.11 0.42 -11.70
C ILE A 311 0.76 1.82 -12.23
N THR A 312 1.68 2.78 -12.04
CA THR A 312 1.57 4.17 -12.49
C THR A 312 2.78 4.51 -13.35
N PRO A 313 2.61 4.77 -14.67
CA PRO A 313 3.70 5.20 -15.53
C PRO A 313 4.22 6.58 -15.15
N VAL A 314 5.52 6.83 -15.36
CA VAL A 314 6.14 8.15 -15.27
C VAL A 314 6.24 8.75 -16.66
N GLY A 315 5.70 9.95 -16.86
CA GLY A 315 5.70 10.64 -18.16
C GLY A 315 6.71 11.78 -18.24
N SER A 316 7.03 12.41 -17.12
CA SER A 316 8.02 13.49 -17.08
C SER A 316 8.69 13.59 -15.71
N VAL A 317 9.91 14.07 -15.72
CA VAL A 317 10.75 14.28 -14.54
C VAL A 317 11.18 15.72 -14.47
N LYS A 318 11.09 16.34 -13.30
CA LYS A 318 11.58 17.68 -13.02
C LYS A 318 12.44 17.70 -11.77
N SER A 319 13.42 18.59 -11.77
CA SER A 319 14.25 18.93 -10.61
C SER A 319 14.66 20.39 -10.70
N GLU A 320 15.36 20.90 -9.69
CA GLU A 320 15.99 22.25 -9.76
C GLU A 320 16.94 22.39 -10.93
N ARG A 321 17.59 21.30 -11.38
CA ARG A 321 18.68 21.30 -12.33
C ARG A 321 18.32 20.87 -13.74
N ALA A 322 17.24 20.10 -13.89
CA ALA A 322 16.88 19.52 -15.19
C ALA A 322 15.40 19.10 -15.27
N ASN A 323 14.88 19.20 -16.50
CA ASN A 323 13.55 18.70 -16.82
C ASN A 323 13.65 17.86 -18.10
N TRP A 324 12.96 16.70 -18.12
CA TRP A 324 12.88 15.88 -19.33
C TRP A 324 11.58 15.09 -19.39
N THR A 325 11.22 14.68 -20.60
CA THR A 325 10.13 13.72 -20.84
C THR A 325 10.71 12.32 -20.72
N GLN A 326 10.04 11.44 -19.97
CA GLN A 326 10.41 10.04 -19.84
C GLN A 326 9.92 9.26 -21.08
N GLY A 327 10.84 8.66 -21.83
CA GLY A 327 10.50 7.96 -23.05
C GLY A 327 9.70 8.84 -24.02
N THR A 328 8.51 8.39 -24.39
CA THR A 328 7.55 9.15 -25.23
C THR A 328 6.62 10.07 -24.43
N GLY A 329 6.65 10.03 -23.11
CA GLY A 329 5.69 10.68 -22.23
C GLY A 329 4.37 9.92 -22.08
N GLU A 330 4.21 8.79 -22.77
CA GLU A 330 3.00 7.95 -22.75
C GLU A 330 3.27 6.63 -22.00
N PRO A 331 2.21 5.88 -21.59
CA PRO A 331 2.38 4.58 -20.96
C PRO A 331 3.10 3.60 -21.90
N GLY A 332 4.20 3.01 -21.43
CA GLY A 332 4.98 2.07 -22.22
C GLY A 332 4.34 0.68 -22.32
N GLU A 333 4.72 -0.08 -23.36
CA GLU A 333 4.17 -1.40 -23.65
C GLU A 333 4.45 -2.41 -22.54
N VAL A 334 5.68 -2.43 -22.01
CA VAL A 334 6.10 -3.34 -20.94
C VAL A 334 5.34 -3.02 -19.66
N THR A 335 5.22 -1.74 -19.31
CA THR A 335 4.45 -1.25 -18.17
C THR A 335 3.00 -1.74 -18.23
N MET A 336 2.35 -1.58 -19.38
CA MET A 336 0.95 -1.98 -19.56
C MET A 336 0.76 -3.49 -19.58
N LYS A 337 1.74 -4.25 -20.11
CA LYS A 337 1.75 -5.71 -20.08
C LYS A 337 1.86 -6.25 -18.66
N LEU A 338 2.76 -5.70 -17.84
CA LEU A 338 2.91 -6.06 -16.43
C LEU A 338 1.66 -5.70 -15.62
N ARG A 339 1.09 -4.52 -15.88
CA ARG A 339 -0.15 -4.08 -15.23
C ARG A 339 -1.31 -5.02 -15.54
N LYS A 340 -1.46 -5.39 -16.79
CA LYS A 340 -2.50 -6.34 -17.22
C LYS A 340 -2.32 -7.70 -16.57
N ALA A 341 -1.10 -8.25 -16.55
CA ALA A 341 -0.82 -9.56 -15.96
C ALA A 341 -1.14 -9.59 -14.46
N LEU A 342 -0.75 -8.54 -13.72
CA LEU A 342 -1.07 -8.44 -12.30
C LEU A 342 -2.59 -8.32 -12.05
N LEU A 343 -3.29 -7.48 -12.79
CA LEU A 343 -4.73 -7.30 -12.64
C LEU A 343 -5.51 -8.56 -13.03
N ASP A 344 -5.11 -9.24 -14.10
CA ASP A 344 -5.75 -10.50 -14.54
C ASP A 344 -5.62 -11.58 -13.46
N LEU A 345 -4.47 -11.66 -12.81
CA LEU A 345 -4.27 -12.56 -11.68
C LEU A 345 -5.16 -12.19 -10.49
N GLN A 346 -5.14 -10.92 -10.07
CA GLN A 346 -5.90 -10.43 -8.91
C GLN A 346 -7.42 -10.59 -9.08
N THR A 347 -7.91 -10.49 -10.31
CA THR A 347 -9.34 -10.59 -10.64
C THR A 347 -9.76 -11.95 -11.19
N GLY A 348 -8.88 -12.97 -11.09
CA GLY A 348 -9.19 -14.34 -11.49
C GLY A 348 -9.35 -14.54 -13.01
N ARG A 349 -8.87 -13.61 -13.83
CA ARG A 349 -8.87 -13.72 -15.30
C ARG A 349 -7.69 -14.51 -15.85
N SER A 350 -6.70 -14.80 -15.01
CA SER A 350 -5.60 -15.72 -15.29
C SER A 350 -5.42 -16.71 -14.15
N ALA A 351 -4.79 -17.87 -14.46
CA ALA A 351 -4.48 -18.87 -13.45
C ALA A 351 -3.47 -18.34 -12.42
N ASP A 352 -3.67 -18.70 -11.17
CA ASP A 352 -2.72 -18.41 -10.08
C ASP A 352 -1.72 -19.58 -9.94
N HIS A 353 -0.59 -19.46 -10.62
CA HIS A 353 0.49 -20.46 -10.56
C HIS A 353 1.37 -20.34 -9.31
N HIS A 354 1.23 -19.27 -8.55
CA HIS A 354 2.04 -18.99 -7.38
C HIS A 354 1.32 -19.22 -6.05
N GLY A 355 0.01 -19.50 -6.08
CA GLY A 355 -0.80 -19.63 -4.86
C GLY A 355 -0.91 -18.31 -4.10
N TRP A 356 -1.00 -17.19 -4.81
CA TRP A 356 -1.06 -15.85 -4.22
C TRP A 356 -2.47 -15.38 -3.88
N MET A 357 -3.47 -16.01 -4.48
CA MET A 357 -4.87 -15.68 -4.21
C MET A 357 -5.38 -16.48 -3.02
N HIS A 358 -5.93 -15.77 -2.04
CA HIS A 358 -6.60 -16.34 -0.88
C HIS A 358 -8.10 -16.19 -1.05
N PRO A 359 -8.81 -17.30 -1.43
CA PRO A 359 -10.26 -17.25 -1.66
C PRO A 359 -11.00 -17.22 -0.32
N LEU A 360 -12.06 -16.40 -0.26
CA LEU A 360 -13.01 -16.39 0.85
C LEU A 360 -14.24 -17.20 0.45
N GLY A 361 -14.57 -18.18 1.24
CA GLY A 361 -15.69 -19.09 1.05
C GLY A 361 -17.09 -18.43 1.09
#